data_0eda2c359d1226dadb83858a82731c4d
#
_entry.id   0eda2c359d1226dadb83858a82731c4d
#
_cell.length_a   1.000
_cell.length_b   1.000
_cell.length_c   1.000
_cell.angle_alpha   90.00
_cell.angle_beta   90.00
_cell.angle_gamma   90.00
#
_symmetry.space_group_name_H-M   'P 1'
#
loop_
_entity.id
_entity.type
_entity.pdbx_description
1 polymer ?
#
loop_
_entity_poly.entity_id
_entity_poly.type
_entity_poly.pdbx_seq_one_letter_code
_entity_poly.pdbx_strand_id
1 'polypeptide(L)'
;MHVIDNKERNRYETKIDGYEAFVEYSIKPGVLVLEHTEVDKALAGKGVGGELVEKVLLEIELRGLSIIPECSFIQKYIEKHPEWKSLIATE
;
A
#
# COMPACT_ATOMS: atom_id res chain seq x y z
N MET A 1 0.82 12.01 -7.60
CA MET A 1 0.74 10.56 -7.89
C MET A 1 -0.73 10.15 -7.94
N HIS A 2 -1.12 9.48 -8.99
CA HIS A 2 -2.48 8.99 -9.15
C HIS A 2 -2.50 7.47 -8.89
N VAL A 3 -3.19 7.05 -7.84
CA VAL A 3 -3.24 5.64 -7.44
C VAL A 3 -4.61 5.06 -7.75
N ILE A 4 -4.63 3.92 -8.43
CA ILE A 4 -5.85 3.22 -8.83
C ILE A 4 -5.92 1.88 -8.10
N ASP A 5 -7.10 1.55 -7.58
CA ASP A 5 -7.37 0.22 -7.05
C ASP A 5 -7.76 -0.69 -8.22
N ASN A 6 -6.80 -1.48 -8.71
CA ASN A 6 -7.05 -2.43 -9.79
C ASN A 6 -7.61 -3.72 -9.20
N LYS A 7 -8.94 -3.81 -9.16
CA LYS A 7 -9.62 -4.93 -8.51
C LYS A 7 -9.47 -6.26 -9.25
N GLU A 8 -9.24 -6.22 -10.55
CA GLU A 8 -9.01 -7.45 -11.32
C GLU A 8 -7.70 -8.11 -10.91
N ARG A 9 -6.69 -7.31 -10.55
CA ARG A 9 -5.37 -7.81 -10.17
C ARG A 9 -5.11 -7.74 -8.69
N ASN A 10 -6.09 -7.29 -7.90
CA ASN A 10 -5.98 -7.11 -6.45
C ASN A 10 -4.73 -6.32 -6.08
N ARG A 11 -4.61 -5.13 -6.66
CA ARG A 11 -3.49 -4.27 -6.32
C ARG A 11 -3.82 -2.81 -6.50
N TYR A 12 -3.26 -1.97 -5.61
CA TYR A 12 -3.22 -0.54 -5.81
C TYR A 12 -2.02 -0.23 -6.67
N GLU A 13 -2.20 0.50 -7.74
CA GLU A 13 -1.11 0.74 -8.68
C GLU A 13 -1.05 2.19 -9.12
N THR A 14 0.14 2.61 -9.51
CA THR A 14 0.37 3.92 -10.11
C THR A 14 1.39 3.78 -11.23
N LYS A 15 1.41 4.77 -12.12
CA LYS A 15 2.39 4.81 -13.19
C LYS A 15 2.99 6.21 -13.21
N ILE A 16 4.31 6.30 -13.21
CA ILE A 16 5.05 7.55 -13.24
C ILE A 16 6.08 7.46 -14.36
N ASP A 17 6.00 8.37 -15.32
CA ASP A 17 6.89 8.38 -16.50
C ASP A 17 6.88 7.04 -17.23
N GLY A 18 5.75 6.34 -17.25
CA GLY A 18 5.62 5.05 -17.90
C GLY A 18 6.05 3.85 -17.06
N TYR A 19 6.58 4.08 -15.85
CA TYR A 19 7.05 3.00 -14.96
C TYR A 19 6.06 2.75 -13.85
N GLU A 20 5.88 1.47 -13.50
CA GLU A 20 4.87 1.06 -12.52
C GLU A 20 5.39 0.92 -11.10
N ALA A 21 4.51 1.22 -10.14
CA ALA A 21 4.70 0.86 -8.74
C ALA A 21 3.34 0.38 -8.22
N PHE A 22 3.34 -0.63 -7.35
CA PHE A 22 2.07 -1.19 -6.87
C PHE A 22 2.20 -1.88 -5.52
N VAL A 23 1.04 -2.03 -4.86
CA VAL A 23 0.89 -2.81 -3.63
C VAL A 23 -0.14 -3.88 -3.89
N GLU A 24 0.27 -5.14 -3.80
CA GLU A 24 -0.64 -6.28 -3.97
C GLU A 24 -1.29 -6.64 -2.65
N TYR A 25 -2.57 -7.03 -2.72
CA TYR A 25 -3.33 -7.37 -1.51
C TYR A 25 -4.24 -8.57 -1.76
N SER A 26 -4.65 -9.21 -0.67
CA SER A 26 -5.78 -10.13 -0.69
C SER A 26 -6.87 -9.60 0.23
N ILE A 27 -8.11 -10.07 0.03
CA ILE A 27 -9.28 -9.52 0.69
C ILE A 27 -9.83 -10.50 1.71
N LYS A 28 -10.08 -10.01 2.93
CA LYS A 28 -10.84 -10.72 3.97
C LYS A 28 -11.96 -9.79 4.41
N PRO A 29 -13.01 -10.30 5.07
CA PRO A 29 -14.08 -9.43 5.54
C PRO A 29 -13.56 -8.28 6.40
N GLY A 30 -13.75 -7.06 5.94
CA GLY A 30 -13.31 -5.84 6.64
C GLY A 30 -11.82 -5.60 6.69
N VAL A 31 -11.01 -6.43 5.99
CA VAL A 31 -9.55 -6.37 6.09
C VAL A 31 -8.89 -6.57 4.73
N LEU A 32 -7.86 -5.79 4.46
CA LEU A 32 -6.98 -6.03 3.31
C LEU A 32 -5.63 -6.52 3.83
N VAL A 33 -5.19 -7.68 3.31
CA VAL A 33 -3.86 -8.21 3.62
C VAL A 33 -2.91 -7.62 2.60
N LEU A 34 -1.99 -6.76 3.05
CA LEU A 34 -1.03 -6.09 2.16
C LEU A 34 0.19 -6.99 2.02
N GLU A 35 0.33 -7.65 0.87
CA GLU A 35 1.26 -8.76 0.69
C GLU A 35 2.61 -8.35 0.12
N HIS A 36 2.62 -7.43 -0.83
CA HIS A 36 3.83 -7.12 -1.56
C HIS A 36 3.79 -5.70 -2.14
N THR A 37 4.92 -5.01 -2.07
CA THR A 37 5.09 -3.69 -2.68
C THR A 37 6.21 -3.77 -3.70
N GLU A 38 5.98 -3.26 -4.90
CA GLU A 38 7.00 -3.23 -5.93
C GLU A 38 7.09 -1.84 -6.55
N VAL A 39 8.32 -1.39 -6.77
CA VAL A 39 8.61 -0.11 -7.40
C VAL A 39 9.63 -0.37 -8.50
N ASP A 40 9.31 0.02 -9.73
CA ASP A 40 10.22 -0.16 -10.85
C ASP A 40 11.56 0.51 -10.55
N LYS A 41 12.65 -0.12 -10.96
CA LYS A 41 14.02 0.38 -10.73
C LYS A 41 14.22 1.81 -11.23
N ALA A 42 13.55 2.17 -12.29
CA ALA A 42 13.64 3.52 -12.86
C ALA A 42 13.11 4.59 -11.91
N LEU A 43 12.30 4.20 -10.93
CA LEU A 43 11.72 5.11 -9.95
C LEU A 43 12.49 5.11 -8.63
N ALA A 44 13.57 4.34 -8.53
CA ALA A 44 14.33 4.21 -7.29
C ALA A 44 14.91 5.55 -6.85
N GLY A 45 14.97 5.78 -5.54
CA GLY A 45 15.57 6.98 -4.97
C GLY A 45 14.70 8.23 -5.04
N LYS A 46 13.45 8.11 -5.53
CA LYS A 46 12.55 9.25 -5.70
C LYS A 46 11.43 9.30 -4.65
N GLY A 47 11.48 8.41 -3.67
CA GLY A 47 10.45 8.37 -2.62
C GLY A 47 9.10 7.83 -3.07
N VAL A 48 9.03 7.20 -4.24
CA VAL A 48 7.79 6.71 -4.81
C VAL A 48 7.13 5.64 -3.94
N GLY A 49 7.93 4.71 -3.39
CA GLY A 49 7.40 3.65 -2.55
C GLY A 49 6.68 4.16 -1.32
N GLY A 50 7.30 5.11 -0.62
CA GLY A 50 6.71 5.71 0.58
C GLY A 50 5.44 6.50 0.25
N GLU A 51 5.47 7.27 -0.82
CA GLU A 51 4.31 8.05 -1.24
C GLU A 51 3.16 7.14 -1.64
N LEU A 52 3.46 6.05 -2.36
CA LEU A 52 2.46 5.06 -2.74
C LEU A 52 1.81 4.45 -1.51
N VAL A 53 2.61 3.99 -0.55
CA VAL A 53 2.08 3.37 0.67
C VAL A 53 1.21 4.37 1.44
N GLU A 54 1.64 5.62 1.56
CA GLU A 54 0.83 6.64 2.23
C GLU A 54 -0.55 6.77 1.59
N LYS A 55 -0.59 6.87 0.25
CA LYS A 55 -1.86 7.03 -0.46
C LYS A 55 -2.74 5.79 -0.34
N VAL A 56 -2.14 4.61 -0.38
CA VAL A 56 -2.88 3.35 -0.21
C VAL A 56 -3.49 3.30 1.19
N LEU A 57 -2.72 3.61 2.22
CA LEU A 57 -3.22 3.59 3.59
C LEU A 57 -4.33 4.62 3.82
N LEU A 58 -4.20 5.81 3.23
CA LEU A 58 -5.25 6.83 3.30
C LEU A 58 -6.55 6.33 2.67
N GLU A 59 -6.46 5.70 1.51
CA GLU A 59 -7.64 5.16 0.83
C GLU A 59 -8.31 4.07 1.66
N ILE A 60 -7.51 3.18 2.23
CA ILE A 60 -8.02 2.10 3.08
C ILE A 60 -8.71 2.67 4.32
N GLU A 61 -8.12 3.69 4.92
CA GLU A 61 -8.71 4.35 6.08
C GLU A 61 -10.06 4.99 5.73
N LEU A 62 -10.12 5.67 4.58
CA LEU A 62 -11.36 6.30 4.12
C LEU A 62 -12.47 5.29 3.86
N ARG A 63 -12.10 4.07 3.49
CA ARG A 63 -13.05 2.99 3.24
C ARG A 63 -13.46 2.25 4.50
N GLY A 64 -12.88 2.63 5.65
CA GLY A 64 -13.21 2.00 6.93
C GLY A 64 -12.69 0.58 7.07
N LEU A 65 -11.65 0.21 6.32
CA LEU A 65 -11.06 -1.12 6.38
C LEU A 65 -9.83 -1.14 7.28
N SER A 66 -9.51 -2.33 7.78
CA SER A 66 -8.26 -2.57 8.52
C SER A 66 -7.25 -3.27 7.61
N ILE A 67 -6.02 -3.38 8.06
CA ILE A 67 -4.96 -4.03 7.30
C ILE A 67 -4.26 -5.11 8.11
N ILE A 68 -3.70 -6.08 7.38
CA ILE A 68 -2.71 -7.01 7.92
C ILE A 68 -1.46 -6.77 7.06
N PRO A 69 -0.42 -6.11 7.58
CA PRO A 69 0.76 -5.78 6.79
C PRO A 69 1.76 -6.94 6.78
N GLU A 70 1.67 -7.79 5.77
CA GLU A 70 2.63 -8.89 5.58
C GLU A 70 3.87 -8.44 4.82
N CYS A 71 3.77 -7.37 4.07
CA CYS A 71 4.89 -6.83 3.31
C CYS A 71 5.89 -6.13 4.23
N SER A 72 7.16 -6.54 4.15
CA SER A 72 8.21 -5.95 5.00
C SER A 72 8.40 -4.45 4.75
N PHE A 73 8.24 -4.01 3.50
CA PHE A 73 8.36 -2.59 3.18
C PHE A 73 7.30 -1.77 3.92
N ILE A 74 6.06 -2.27 3.93
CA ILE A 74 4.95 -1.59 4.60
C ILE A 74 5.13 -1.64 6.12
N GLN A 75 5.60 -2.76 6.66
CA GLN A 75 5.90 -2.87 8.08
C GLN A 75 6.90 -1.80 8.52
N LYS A 76 7.97 -1.61 7.74
CA LYS A 76 8.97 -0.59 8.02
C LYS A 76 8.41 0.81 7.89
N TYR A 77 7.55 1.02 6.89
CA TYR A 77 6.90 2.30 6.71
C TYR A 77 6.08 2.66 7.96
N ILE A 78 5.29 1.71 8.46
CA ILE A 78 4.46 1.92 9.65
C ILE A 78 5.31 2.14 10.90
N GLU A 79 6.47 1.49 11.02
CA GLU A 79 7.39 1.75 12.12
C GLU A 79 7.84 3.21 12.15
N LYS A 80 8.09 3.78 10.97
CA LYS A 80 8.51 5.19 10.85
C LYS A 80 7.35 6.16 10.94
N HIS A 81 6.13 5.69 10.71
CA HIS A 81 4.91 6.50 10.73
C HIS A 81 3.87 5.80 11.62
N PRO A 82 4.12 5.77 12.95
CA PRO A 82 3.32 4.95 13.86
C PRO A 82 1.85 5.33 13.98
N GLU A 83 1.47 6.49 13.47
CA GLU A 83 0.06 6.88 13.40
C GLU A 83 -0.76 5.85 12.61
N TRP A 84 -0.14 5.13 11.68
CA TRP A 84 -0.83 4.12 10.88
C TRP A 84 -1.05 2.80 11.59
N LYS A 85 -0.49 2.63 12.79
CA LYS A 85 -0.72 1.42 13.58
C LYS A 85 -2.19 1.21 13.90
N SER A 86 -2.97 2.29 13.94
CA SER A 86 -4.40 2.20 14.21
C SER A 86 -5.18 1.45 13.13
N LEU A 87 -4.62 1.31 11.94
CA LEU A 87 -5.27 0.55 10.87
C LEU A 87 -5.05 -0.96 10.98
N ILE A 88 -4.04 -1.38 11.76
CA ILE A 88 -3.71 -2.82 11.84
C ILE A 88 -4.85 -3.55 12.52
N ALA A 89 -5.33 -4.62 11.86
CA ALA A 89 -6.42 -5.42 12.38
C ALA A 89 -6.04 -6.07 13.70
N THR A 90 -6.94 -6.00 14.67
CA THR A 90 -6.76 -6.67 15.95
C THR A 90 -7.67 -7.90 15.98
N GLU A 91 -7.18 -8.96 16.57
CA GLU A 91 -7.97 -10.18 16.72
C GLU A 91 -8.88 -10.10 17.93
#